data_4343dc3afe6afa715391bcd5d4a74636
#
_entry.id   4343dc3afe6afa715391bcd5d4a74636
#
_cell.length_a   1.000
_cell.length_b   1.000
_cell.length_c   1.000
_cell.angle_alpha   90.00
_cell.angle_beta   90.00
_cell.angle_gamma   90.00
#
_symmetry.space_group_name_H-M   'P 1'
#
loop_
_entity.id
_entity.type
_entity.pdbx_description
1 polymer ?
#
loop_
_entity_poly.entity_id
_entity_poly.type
_entity_poly.pdbx_seq_one_letter_code
_entity_poly.pdbx_strand_id
1 'polypeptide(L)'
;MKLLYDKKIIIEKYDDENYIIYSPFNHKFTKASKSVKKLVLYILNENGEIEFENIINYYKQFDIELKIDEIKKYIDTLVKAKLFFYNQEDYDTEKRITLEDYRFSPTQEIDMVYIHPTLRCNFNCSYCYNKSLAATQKELTTNQWIQIINKLKAMNVNYFIFTGGEPLMRKDLIDIIREIKDDNTKVEILSNGSLLMDKVDQLLPIVDSFVVSLDSLDIKKNSINRSAVGFNNIINLLEYFSEKAPKKLRVRSVITKENIDTIQAFNNEIQEKYGIKCVNVRFIPNNKDELSLIAEPPIPDIDDTKKYKLDLGIRKYRCGACSNILAINPEGDIYPCQSLMLPEFKLANILDDNWQDTVANSEVTKKFRNIKVDDMENCKDCAYRYICGGGCPAIAYKVYGDLNHHLSFFCDYLEKESRQRMRMAKIISK
;
A
#
# COMPACT_ATOMS: atom_id res chain seq x y z
N MET A 1 -30.05 -8.30 -30.62
CA MET A 1 -28.67 -7.82 -30.31
C MET A 1 -28.38 -8.27 -28.89
N LYS A 2 -27.37 -9.10 -28.75
CA LYS A 2 -26.97 -9.75 -27.51
C LYS A 2 -25.87 -8.93 -26.81
N LEU A 3 -25.94 -8.84 -25.49
CA LEU A 3 -24.91 -8.24 -24.65
C LEU A 3 -24.27 -9.31 -23.79
N LEU A 4 -22.95 -9.32 -23.71
CA LEU A 4 -22.13 -10.20 -22.88
C LEU A 4 -21.48 -9.38 -21.77
N TYR A 5 -21.33 -9.95 -20.59
CA TYR A 5 -20.75 -9.27 -19.43
C TYR A 5 -20.27 -10.24 -18.35
N ASP A 6 -19.42 -9.74 -17.45
CA ASP A 6 -19.02 -10.51 -16.26
C ASP A 6 -20.10 -10.40 -15.18
N LYS A 7 -20.55 -11.55 -14.67
CA LYS A 7 -21.55 -11.63 -13.59
C LYS A 7 -21.08 -11.00 -12.27
N LYS A 8 -19.78 -10.80 -12.09
CA LYS A 8 -19.17 -10.26 -10.86
C LYS A 8 -19.06 -8.72 -10.87
N ILE A 9 -19.78 -8.03 -11.77
CA ILE A 9 -19.82 -6.57 -11.77
C ILE A 9 -20.30 -6.04 -10.42
N ILE A 10 -19.57 -5.06 -9.88
CA ILE A 10 -19.86 -4.40 -8.62
C ILE A 10 -20.44 -3.02 -8.88
N ILE A 11 -21.44 -2.66 -8.09
CA ILE A 11 -22.06 -1.33 -8.12
C ILE A 11 -21.92 -0.72 -6.73
N GLU A 12 -21.16 0.37 -6.61
CA GLU A 12 -20.95 1.10 -5.37
C GLU A 12 -21.50 2.52 -5.44
N LYS A 13 -22.07 3.01 -4.35
CA LYS A 13 -22.52 4.42 -4.26
C LYS A 13 -21.31 5.33 -4.28
N TYR A 14 -21.28 6.29 -5.21
CA TYR A 14 -20.25 7.31 -5.33
C TYR A 14 -20.65 8.61 -4.61
N ASP A 15 -21.82 9.14 -4.94
CA ASP A 15 -22.51 10.26 -4.29
C ASP A 15 -24.02 10.02 -4.29
N ASP A 16 -24.83 11.02 -3.93
CA ASP A 16 -26.29 10.83 -3.83
C ASP A 16 -26.96 10.53 -5.18
N GLU A 17 -26.39 10.99 -6.29
CA GLU A 17 -26.94 10.83 -7.64
C GLU A 17 -26.18 9.82 -8.49
N ASN A 18 -24.95 9.45 -8.10
CA ASN A 18 -24.05 8.67 -8.93
C ASN A 18 -23.54 7.40 -8.24
N TYR A 19 -23.16 6.46 -9.08
CA TYR A 19 -22.62 5.14 -8.73
C TYR A 19 -21.36 4.87 -9.54
N ILE A 20 -20.48 4.03 -9.02
CA ILE A 20 -19.40 3.41 -9.77
C ILE A 20 -19.83 2.00 -10.13
N ILE A 21 -19.71 1.66 -11.40
CA ILE A 21 -19.86 0.32 -11.92
C ILE A 21 -18.47 -0.18 -12.26
N TYR A 22 -18.04 -1.26 -11.62
CA TYR A 22 -16.71 -1.84 -11.75
C TYR A 22 -16.79 -3.30 -12.16
N SER A 23 -15.99 -3.69 -13.15
CA SER A 23 -15.81 -5.08 -13.55
C SER A 23 -14.50 -5.64 -12.98
N PRO A 24 -14.55 -6.61 -12.05
CA PRO A 24 -13.35 -7.31 -11.57
C PRO A 24 -12.66 -8.15 -12.65
N PHE A 25 -13.37 -8.43 -13.71
CA PHE A 25 -12.92 -9.24 -14.84
C PHE A 25 -11.78 -8.57 -15.62
N ASN A 26 -11.90 -7.27 -15.91
CA ASN A 26 -10.95 -6.51 -16.71
C ASN A 26 -10.52 -5.19 -16.06
N HIS A 27 -10.90 -4.98 -14.82
CA HIS A 27 -10.58 -3.79 -14.01
C HIS A 27 -11.06 -2.46 -14.60
N LYS A 28 -12.03 -2.54 -15.52
CA LYS A 28 -12.66 -1.34 -16.05
C LYS A 28 -13.77 -0.86 -15.13
N PHE A 29 -14.00 0.43 -15.15
CA PHE A 29 -15.08 1.04 -14.37
C PHE A 29 -15.61 2.30 -15.06
N THR A 30 -16.82 2.68 -14.69
CA THR A 30 -17.43 3.93 -15.14
C THR A 30 -18.28 4.54 -14.04
N LYS A 31 -18.45 5.85 -14.11
CA LYS A 31 -19.44 6.57 -13.31
C LYS A 31 -20.79 6.45 -13.99
N ALA A 32 -21.82 6.16 -13.25
CA ALA A 32 -23.16 5.91 -13.75
C ALA A 32 -24.19 6.67 -12.92
N SER A 33 -25.23 7.18 -13.60
CA SER A 33 -26.39 7.75 -12.94
C SER A 33 -27.26 6.66 -12.27
N LYS A 34 -28.21 7.10 -11.47
CA LYS A 34 -29.20 6.22 -10.85
C LYS A 34 -30.01 5.38 -11.88
N SER A 35 -30.27 5.95 -13.05
CA SER A 35 -30.97 5.25 -14.15
C SER A 35 -30.08 4.15 -14.75
N VAL A 36 -28.82 4.42 -15.01
CA VAL A 36 -27.86 3.42 -15.52
C VAL A 36 -27.63 2.32 -14.48
N LYS A 37 -27.56 2.67 -13.19
CA LYS A 37 -27.51 1.66 -12.11
C LYS A 37 -28.69 0.70 -12.18
N LYS A 38 -29.92 1.21 -12.33
CA LYS A 38 -31.12 0.36 -12.42
C LYS A 38 -31.06 -0.58 -13.61
N LEU A 39 -30.61 -0.07 -14.76
CA LEU A 39 -30.39 -0.87 -15.97
C LEU A 39 -29.39 -1.98 -15.71
N VAL A 40 -28.25 -1.67 -15.14
CA VAL A 40 -27.20 -2.67 -14.85
C VAL A 40 -27.69 -3.72 -13.86
N LEU A 41 -28.39 -3.33 -12.80
CA LEU A 41 -28.98 -4.28 -11.84
C LEU A 41 -29.97 -5.23 -12.50
N TYR A 42 -30.78 -4.74 -13.43
CA TYR A 42 -31.68 -5.60 -14.19
C TYR A 42 -30.88 -6.62 -15.05
N ILE A 43 -29.89 -6.13 -15.79
CA ILE A 43 -29.06 -6.97 -16.67
C ILE A 43 -28.33 -8.05 -15.86
N LEU A 44 -27.80 -7.70 -14.68
CA LEU A 44 -27.05 -8.64 -13.83
C LEU A 44 -27.90 -9.78 -13.24
N ASN A 45 -29.23 -9.68 -13.26
CA ASN A 45 -30.10 -10.80 -12.88
C ASN A 45 -30.12 -11.92 -13.93
N GLU A 46 -29.63 -11.65 -15.14
CA GLU A 46 -29.48 -12.65 -16.20
C GLU A 46 -28.14 -13.40 -16.11
N ASN A 47 -27.96 -14.45 -16.89
CA ASN A 47 -26.84 -15.38 -16.78
C ASN A 47 -25.56 -15.01 -17.55
N GLY A 48 -25.15 -13.72 -17.56
CA GLY A 48 -23.94 -13.26 -18.22
C GLY A 48 -24.13 -12.83 -19.66
N GLU A 49 -25.36 -12.98 -20.16
CA GLU A 49 -25.80 -12.53 -21.48
C GLU A 49 -27.28 -12.15 -21.47
N ILE A 50 -27.65 -11.14 -22.24
CA ILE A 50 -29.03 -10.66 -22.36
C ILE A 50 -29.30 -10.13 -23.76
N GLU A 51 -30.51 -10.43 -24.30
CA GLU A 51 -30.99 -9.85 -25.55
C GLU A 51 -31.51 -8.41 -25.29
N PHE A 52 -31.17 -7.51 -26.20
CA PHE A 52 -31.56 -6.07 -26.10
C PHE A 52 -33.09 -5.90 -26.03
N GLU A 53 -33.85 -6.80 -26.71
CA GLU A 53 -35.30 -6.78 -26.70
C GLU A 53 -35.88 -7.05 -25.30
N ASN A 54 -35.23 -7.88 -24.52
CA ASN A 54 -35.64 -8.18 -23.13
C ASN A 54 -35.48 -6.94 -22.25
N ILE A 55 -34.43 -6.13 -22.49
CA ILE A 55 -34.24 -4.86 -21.79
C ILE A 55 -35.35 -3.89 -22.11
N ILE A 56 -35.71 -3.76 -23.40
CA ILE A 56 -36.80 -2.87 -23.82
C ILE A 56 -38.13 -3.30 -23.19
N ASN A 57 -38.43 -4.61 -23.22
CA ASN A 57 -39.66 -5.16 -22.67
C ASN A 57 -39.76 -4.96 -21.14
N TYR A 58 -38.64 -5.05 -20.44
CA TYR A 58 -38.58 -4.74 -19.01
C TYR A 58 -39.01 -3.29 -18.73
N TYR A 59 -38.49 -2.32 -19.47
CA TYR A 59 -38.85 -0.90 -19.25
C TYR A 59 -40.29 -0.59 -19.63
N LYS A 60 -40.85 -1.24 -20.64
CA LYS A 60 -42.26 -1.10 -21.04
C LYS A 60 -43.24 -1.53 -19.95
N GLN A 61 -42.87 -2.49 -19.09
CA GLN A 61 -43.74 -2.96 -18.00
C GLN A 61 -43.96 -1.92 -16.87
N PHE A 62 -43.10 -0.90 -16.78
CA PHE A 62 -43.17 0.09 -15.70
C PHE A 62 -43.70 1.44 -16.15
N ASP A 63 -44.31 1.54 -17.35
CA ASP A 63 -44.79 2.82 -17.91
C ASP A 63 -43.74 3.94 -17.89
N ILE A 64 -42.45 3.57 -17.88
CA ILE A 64 -41.37 4.53 -17.95
C ILE A 64 -41.14 4.80 -19.44
N GLU A 65 -41.56 5.98 -19.91
CA GLU A 65 -41.24 6.52 -21.24
C GLU A 65 -39.73 6.79 -21.38
N LEU A 66 -38.88 5.78 -21.16
CA LEU A 66 -37.50 5.85 -21.61
C LEU A 66 -37.51 5.60 -23.12
N LYS A 67 -37.13 6.60 -23.87
CA LYS A 67 -36.95 6.47 -25.33
C LYS A 67 -35.91 5.35 -25.57
N ILE A 68 -36.20 4.47 -26.50
CA ILE A 68 -35.30 3.36 -26.90
C ILE A 68 -33.86 3.88 -27.15
N ASP A 69 -33.74 5.09 -27.69
CA ASP A 69 -32.46 5.76 -27.97
C ASP A 69 -31.68 6.10 -26.66
N GLU A 70 -32.35 6.39 -25.56
CA GLU A 70 -31.69 6.63 -24.27
C GLU A 70 -31.16 5.34 -23.67
N ILE A 71 -31.91 4.24 -23.77
CA ILE A 71 -31.44 2.91 -23.34
C ILE A 71 -30.22 2.50 -24.16
N LYS A 72 -30.26 2.68 -25.48
CA LYS A 72 -29.09 2.42 -26.34
C LYS A 72 -27.88 3.26 -25.93
N LYS A 73 -28.06 4.54 -25.70
CA LYS A 73 -26.99 5.45 -25.25
C LYS A 73 -26.35 5.01 -23.93
N TYR A 74 -27.16 4.51 -22.98
CA TYR A 74 -26.65 3.97 -21.72
C TYR A 74 -25.84 2.69 -21.94
N ILE A 75 -26.32 1.77 -22.78
CA ILE A 75 -25.61 0.54 -23.12
C ILE A 75 -24.32 0.85 -23.87
N ASP A 76 -24.35 1.76 -24.85
CA ASP A 76 -23.16 2.18 -25.59
C ASP A 76 -22.09 2.77 -24.66
N THR A 77 -22.51 3.49 -23.63
CA THR A 77 -21.59 4.00 -22.59
C THR A 77 -20.92 2.87 -21.82
N LEU A 78 -21.68 1.83 -21.47
CA LEU A 78 -21.14 0.66 -20.76
C LEU A 78 -20.24 -0.19 -21.65
N VAL A 79 -20.57 -0.31 -22.95
CA VAL A 79 -19.75 -1.02 -23.94
C VAL A 79 -18.46 -0.23 -24.22
N LYS A 80 -18.55 1.09 -24.39
CA LYS A 80 -17.37 1.97 -24.53
C LYS A 80 -16.45 1.90 -23.32
N ALA A 81 -17.02 1.74 -22.13
CA ALA A 81 -16.26 1.52 -20.91
C ALA A 81 -15.71 0.10 -20.77
N LYS A 82 -15.97 -0.80 -21.72
CA LYS A 82 -15.59 -2.22 -21.71
C LYS A 82 -16.12 -3.00 -20.49
N LEU A 83 -17.29 -2.63 -20.01
CA LEU A 83 -18.03 -3.34 -18.97
C LEU A 83 -18.99 -4.35 -19.55
N PHE A 84 -19.49 -4.08 -20.78
CA PHE A 84 -20.37 -4.92 -21.57
C PHE A 84 -19.81 -5.05 -22.99
N PHE A 85 -20.19 -6.11 -23.71
CA PHE A 85 -19.68 -6.41 -25.04
C PHE A 85 -20.81 -6.86 -25.97
N TYR A 86 -20.75 -6.48 -27.24
CA TYR A 86 -21.71 -6.86 -28.25
C TYR A 86 -21.39 -8.22 -28.91
N ASN A 87 -20.16 -8.70 -28.78
CA ASN A 87 -19.73 -9.95 -29.39
C ASN A 87 -18.71 -10.70 -28.50
N GLN A 88 -18.59 -11.99 -28.75
CA GLN A 88 -17.72 -12.90 -28.00
C GLN A 88 -16.23 -12.60 -28.20
N GLU A 89 -15.84 -12.15 -29.39
CA GLU A 89 -14.44 -11.90 -29.72
C GLU A 89 -13.86 -10.74 -28.89
N ASP A 90 -14.61 -9.63 -28.79
CA ASP A 90 -14.21 -8.49 -27.96
C ASP A 90 -14.16 -8.86 -26.47
N TYR A 91 -15.13 -9.64 -26.00
CA TYR A 91 -15.16 -10.17 -24.62
C TYR A 91 -13.94 -11.04 -24.33
N ASP A 92 -13.61 -11.99 -25.19
CA ASP A 92 -12.49 -12.91 -25.02
C ASP A 92 -11.15 -12.19 -25.19
N THR A 93 -11.09 -11.18 -26.07
CA THR A 93 -9.89 -10.35 -26.27
C THR A 93 -9.59 -9.54 -25.02
N GLU A 94 -10.58 -8.88 -24.46
CA GLU A 94 -10.40 -8.11 -23.23
C GLU A 94 -9.98 -8.99 -22.05
N LYS A 95 -10.50 -10.21 -21.96
CA LYS A 95 -10.09 -11.20 -20.97
C LYS A 95 -8.62 -11.61 -21.10
N ARG A 96 -8.12 -11.79 -22.32
CA ARG A 96 -6.72 -12.14 -22.58
C ARG A 96 -5.77 -11.01 -22.24
N ILE A 97 -6.08 -9.80 -22.69
CA ILE A 97 -5.29 -8.59 -22.41
C ILE A 97 -5.12 -8.40 -20.91
N THR A 98 -6.20 -8.52 -20.14
CA THR A 98 -6.18 -8.34 -18.69
C THR A 98 -5.26 -9.33 -18.00
N LEU A 99 -5.26 -10.59 -18.40
CA LEU A 99 -4.39 -11.62 -17.83
C LEU A 99 -2.91 -11.36 -18.13
N GLU A 100 -2.59 -10.79 -19.29
CA GLU A 100 -1.21 -10.46 -19.69
C GLU A 100 -0.72 -9.15 -19.05
N ASP A 101 -1.56 -8.12 -18.97
CA ASP A 101 -1.23 -6.83 -18.35
C ASP A 101 -0.95 -6.91 -16.85
N TYR A 102 -1.51 -7.90 -16.15
CA TYR A 102 -1.30 -8.15 -14.72
C TYR A 102 -0.25 -9.22 -14.46
N ARG A 103 0.31 -9.83 -15.50
CA ARG A 103 1.48 -10.68 -15.36
C ARG A 103 2.69 -9.81 -15.03
N PHE A 104 3.40 -10.27 -14.07
CA PHE A 104 4.62 -9.68 -13.60
C PHE A 104 5.66 -9.54 -14.73
N SER A 105 6.11 -8.32 -15.03
CA SER A 105 7.27 -8.12 -15.92
C SER A 105 8.53 -8.54 -15.17
N PRO A 106 9.35 -9.46 -15.71
CA PRO A 106 10.61 -9.84 -15.09
C PRO A 106 11.67 -8.72 -15.10
N THR A 107 11.47 -7.68 -15.90
CA THR A 107 12.32 -6.49 -15.93
C THR A 107 11.81 -5.48 -14.93
N GLN A 108 12.10 -5.69 -13.66
CA GLN A 108 11.67 -4.74 -12.64
C GLN A 108 12.83 -3.88 -12.23
N GLU A 109 12.53 -2.61 -12.23
CA GLU A 109 13.43 -1.59 -11.77
C GLU A 109 13.16 -1.38 -10.28
N ILE A 110 14.14 -1.72 -9.44
CA ILE A 110 14.13 -1.34 -8.04
C ILE A 110 14.23 0.17 -8.00
N ASP A 111 13.21 0.84 -7.47
CA ASP A 111 13.17 2.30 -7.35
C ASP A 111 13.28 2.77 -5.89
N MET A 112 13.05 1.85 -4.94
CA MET A 112 13.03 2.14 -3.51
C MET A 112 13.81 1.09 -2.72
N VAL A 113 14.70 1.54 -1.82
CA VAL A 113 15.46 0.66 -0.94
C VAL A 113 15.34 1.12 0.52
N TYR A 114 14.93 0.18 1.39
CA TYR A 114 15.01 0.36 2.84
C TYR A 114 16.42 0.04 3.31
N ILE A 115 17.09 1.04 3.87
CA ILE A 115 18.43 0.93 4.44
C ILE A 115 18.31 0.81 5.96
N HIS A 116 18.81 -0.29 6.50
CA HIS A 116 18.94 -0.49 7.93
C HIS A 116 20.42 -0.31 8.32
N PRO A 117 20.90 0.92 8.57
CA PRO A 117 22.31 1.16 8.82
C PRO A 117 22.76 0.61 10.17
N THR A 118 21.81 0.34 11.06
CA THR A 118 21.99 -0.33 12.36
C THR A 118 20.68 -1.00 12.80
N LEU A 119 20.78 -2.11 13.55
CA LEU A 119 19.65 -2.71 14.27
C LEU A 119 19.62 -2.31 15.75
N ARG A 120 20.60 -1.54 16.22
CA ARG A 120 20.57 -1.01 17.58
C ARG A 120 19.42 -0.02 17.72
N CYS A 121 18.71 -0.08 18.85
CA CYS A 121 17.61 0.83 19.15
C CYS A 121 17.65 1.18 20.64
N ASN A 122 17.34 2.43 20.97
CA ASN A 122 17.18 2.88 22.36
C ASN A 122 15.76 2.69 22.90
N PHE A 123 14.84 2.10 22.09
CA PHE A 123 13.50 1.68 22.47
C PHE A 123 13.39 0.16 22.47
N ASN A 124 12.43 -0.37 23.24
CA ASN A 124 12.04 -1.77 23.24
C ASN A 124 10.52 -1.90 23.07
N CYS A 125 10.02 -1.45 21.92
CA CYS A 125 8.57 -1.46 21.62
C CYS A 125 8.00 -2.88 21.65
N SER A 126 6.83 -3.06 22.28
CA SER A 126 6.16 -4.36 22.39
C SER A 126 5.84 -4.99 21.03
N TYR A 127 5.47 -4.17 20.05
CA TYR A 127 5.06 -4.56 18.71
C TYR A 127 6.13 -4.36 17.63
N CYS A 128 7.41 -4.31 18.02
CA CYS A 128 8.49 -4.12 17.04
C CYS A 128 8.58 -5.33 16.10
N TYR A 129 8.39 -5.11 14.80
CA TYR A 129 8.50 -6.17 13.79
C TYR A 129 9.94 -6.68 13.58
N ASN A 130 10.94 -5.93 14.08
CA ASN A 130 12.36 -6.30 14.09
C ASN A 130 12.81 -6.90 15.44
N LYS A 131 11.88 -7.20 16.34
CA LYS A 131 12.20 -7.67 17.70
C LYS A 131 13.03 -8.96 17.73
N SER A 132 12.83 -9.81 16.72
CA SER A 132 13.59 -11.07 16.56
C SER A 132 14.97 -10.88 15.94
N LEU A 133 15.30 -9.69 15.45
CA LEU A 133 16.58 -9.42 14.80
C LEU A 133 17.59 -8.98 15.86
N ALA A 134 18.65 -9.73 16.01
CA ALA A 134 19.76 -9.34 16.87
C ALA A 134 20.55 -8.19 16.24
N ALA A 135 20.98 -7.24 17.07
CA ALA A 135 21.94 -6.25 16.62
C ALA A 135 23.29 -6.92 16.31
N THR A 136 23.81 -6.69 15.12
CA THR A 136 25.12 -7.20 14.71
C THR A 136 26.23 -6.27 15.15
N GLN A 137 27.42 -6.82 15.37
CA GLN A 137 28.65 -6.04 15.61
C GLN A 137 29.39 -5.73 14.29
N LYS A 138 28.98 -6.34 13.18
CA LYS A 138 29.63 -6.20 11.86
C LYS A 138 28.88 -5.21 10.97
N GLU A 139 28.54 -4.05 11.52
CA GLU A 139 27.92 -3.00 10.69
C GLU A 139 28.89 -2.50 9.61
N LEU A 140 28.40 -2.30 8.40
CA LEU A 140 29.15 -1.70 7.30
C LEU A 140 29.69 -0.32 7.71
N THR A 141 30.89 0.02 7.25
CA THR A 141 31.50 1.34 7.46
C THR A 141 30.78 2.42 6.68
N THR A 142 31.04 3.68 7.02
CA THR A 142 30.56 4.87 6.29
C THR A 142 30.85 4.77 4.80
N ASN A 143 32.12 4.49 4.46
CA ASN A 143 32.56 4.41 3.06
C ASN A 143 31.86 3.25 2.29
N GLN A 144 31.64 2.11 2.94
CA GLN A 144 30.91 1.01 2.32
C GLN A 144 29.45 1.39 2.03
N TRP A 145 28.77 2.06 2.97
CA TRP A 145 27.40 2.55 2.73
C TRP A 145 27.33 3.55 1.58
N ILE A 146 28.26 4.51 1.53
CA ILE A 146 28.31 5.50 0.45
C ILE A 146 28.53 4.78 -0.91
N GLN A 147 29.49 3.85 -0.98
CA GLN A 147 29.74 3.08 -2.20
C GLN A 147 28.52 2.25 -2.65
N ILE A 148 27.84 1.57 -1.71
CA ILE A 148 26.66 0.78 -1.97
C ILE A 148 25.54 1.64 -2.53
N ILE A 149 25.25 2.77 -1.86
CA ILE A 149 24.15 3.65 -2.27
C ILE A 149 24.46 4.28 -3.63
N ASN A 150 25.70 4.66 -3.90
CA ASN A 150 26.10 5.16 -5.22
C ASN A 150 25.99 4.10 -6.32
N LYS A 151 26.29 2.83 -6.03
CA LYS A 151 26.02 1.72 -6.96
C LYS A 151 24.52 1.57 -7.25
N LEU A 152 23.68 1.66 -6.22
CA LEU A 152 22.21 1.60 -6.37
C LEU A 152 21.68 2.81 -7.17
N LYS A 153 22.20 4.01 -6.96
CA LYS A 153 21.86 5.21 -7.74
C LYS A 153 22.22 5.04 -9.23
N ALA A 154 23.35 4.45 -9.53
CA ALA A 154 23.75 4.13 -10.91
C ALA A 154 22.79 3.13 -11.59
N MET A 155 21.97 2.41 -10.84
CA MET A 155 20.91 1.52 -11.32
C MET A 155 19.51 2.20 -11.31
N ASN A 156 19.43 3.52 -11.24
CA ASN A 156 18.23 4.32 -11.17
C ASN A 156 17.41 4.18 -9.86
N VAL A 157 17.97 3.60 -8.80
CA VAL A 157 17.37 3.67 -7.48
C VAL A 157 17.47 5.11 -7.00
N ASN A 158 16.34 5.74 -6.74
CA ASN A 158 16.31 7.15 -6.39
C ASN A 158 15.62 7.45 -5.05
N TYR A 159 15.07 6.43 -4.37
CA TYR A 159 14.40 6.61 -3.10
C TYR A 159 14.98 5.72 -2.01
N PHE A 160 15.65 6.32 -1.04
CA PHE A 160 16.29 5.65 0.08
C PHE A 160 15.57 5.96 1.38
N ILE A 161 15.13 4.93 2.07
CA ILE A 161 14.41 5.03 3.34
C ILE A 161 15.32 4.49 4.45
N PHE A 162 15.88 5.39 5.25
CA PHE A 162 16.70 5.02 6.40
C PHE A 162 15.81 4.66 7.59
N THR A 163 15.98 3.44 8.09
CA THR A 163 15.22 2.86 9.19
C THR A 163 16.12 1.90 9.98
N GLY A 164 15.60 0.84 10.58
CA GLY A 164 16.39 -0.18 11.25
C GLY A 164 15.89 -0.44 12.66
N GLY A 165 16.80 -0.38 13.66
CA GLY A 165 16.44 -0.12 15.04
C GLY A 165 16.06 1.35 15.17
N GLU A 166 16.98 2.18 15.65
CA GLU A 166 16.89 3.64 15.53
C GLU A 166 18.07 4.10 14.66
N PRO A 167 17.82 4.61 13.44
CA PRO A 167 18.90 4.96 12.52
C PRO A 167 19.81 6.05 13.07
N LEU A 168 19.28 6.97 13.90
CA LEU A 168 20.04 8.07 14.50
C LEU A 168 20.97 7.64 15.65
N MET A 169 20.93 6.37 16.08
CA MET A 169 21.97 5.80 16.95
C MET A 169 23.30 5.58 16.21
N ARG A 170 23.26 5.55 14.87
CA ARG A 170 24.46 5.52 14.06
C ARG A 170 25.02 6.95 13.95
N LYS A 171 26.26 7.15 14.44
CA LYS A 171 26.86 8.50 14.61
C LYS A 171 27.16 9.18 13.26
N ASP A 172 27.55 8.41 12.26
CA ASP A 172 27.96 8.85 10.91
C ASP A 172 26.80 8.86 9.89
N LEU A 173 25.55 8.65 10.33
CA LEU A 173 24.39 8.65 9.42
C LEU A 173 24.23 9.96 8.64
N ILE A 174 24.48 11.09 9.30
CA ILE A 174 24.38 12.43 8.67
C ILE A 174 25.42 12.57 7.55
N ASP A 175 26.63 12.08 7.77
CA ASP A 175 27.70 12.12 6.77
C ASP A 175 27.37 11.22 5.58
N ILE A 176 26.83 10.01 5.81
CA ILE A 176 26.36 9.12 4.75
C ILE A 176 25.29 9.85 3.91
N ILE A 177 24.26 10.42 4.54
CA ILE A 177 23.16 11.08 3.83
C ILE A 177 23.67 12.30 3.05
N ARG A 178 24.58 13.09 3.61
CA ARG A 178 25.12 14.26 2.95
C ARG A 178 25.89 13.90 1.68
N GLU A 179 26.67 12.84 1.71
CA GLU A 179 27.46 12.37 0.56
C GLU A 179 26.60 11.78 -0.57
N ILE A 180 25.47 11.16 -0.26
CA ILE A 180 24.63 10.55 -1.28
C ILE A 180 23.55 11.48 -1.83
N LYS A 181 23.24 12.59 -1.13
CA LYS A 181 22.13 13.49 -1.48
C LYS A 181 22.48 14.33 -2.71
N ASP A 182 21.60 14.28 -3.71
CA ASP A 182 21.57 15.15 -4.88
C ASP A 182 20.12 15.46 -5.28
N ASP A 183 19.93 16.18 -6.38
CA ASP A 183 18.60 16.60 -6.85
C ASP A 183 17.68 15.44 -7.28
N ASN A 184 18.27 14.31 -7.69
CA ASN A 184 17.53 13.14 -8.14
C ASN A 184 17.29 12.13 -7.00
N THR A 185 17.96 12.28 -5.87
CA THR A 185 17.90 11.36 -4.74
C THR A 185 16.89 11.82 -3.70
N LYS A 186 15.91 11.01 -3.41
CA LYS A 186 14.96 11.20 -2.30
C LYS A 186 15.43 10.44 -1.07
N VAL A 187 15.46 11.13 0.07
CA VAL A 187 15.85 10.57 1.35
C VAL A 187 14.70 10.73 2.35
N GLU A 188 14.29 9.61 2.95
CA GLU A 188 13.34 9.58 4.06
C GLU A 188 13.98 8.93 5.28
N ILE A 189 13.71 9.46 6.46
CA ILE A 189 14.12 8.87 7.74
C ILE A 189 12.88 8.44 8.52
N LEU A 190 12.84 7.14 8.89
CA LEU A 190 11.89 6.60 9.84
C LEU A 190 12.55 6.46 11.19
N SER A 191 12.10 7.25 12.18
CA SER A 191 12.72 7.35 13.50
C SER A 191 11.69 7.20 14.62
N ASN A 192 12.13 6.76 15.78
CA ASN A 192 11.34 6.87 17.01
C ASN A 192 11.26 8.32 17.53
N GLY A 193 12.01 9.24 16.96
CA GLY A 193 11.99 10.68 17.23
C GLY A 193 12.81 11.12 18.43
N SER A 194 13.26 10.23 19.32
CA SER A 194 13.91 10.59 20.58
C SER A 194 15.25 11.31 20.41
N LEU A 195 15.96 11.04 19.29
CA LEU A 195 17.28 11.62 18.98
C LEU A 195 17.23 12.63 17.84
N LEU A 196 16.06 12.84 17.22
CA LEU A 196 15.97 13.63 15.99
C LEU A 196 16.07 15.14 16.28
N MET A 197 15.50 15.62 17.40
CA MET A 197 15.53 17.04 17.74
C MET A 197 16.96 17.59 17.83
N ASP A 198 17.90 16.82 18.40
CA ASP A 198 19.30 17.23 18.54
C ASP A 198 20.07 17.32 17.20
N LYS A 199 19.49 16.79 16.13
CA LYS A 199 20.13 16.65 14.80
C LYS A 199 19.33 17.31 13.67
N VAL A 200 18.17 17.87 14.00
CA VAL A 200 17.20 18.34 13.00
C VAL A 200 17.77 19.42 12.08
N ASP A 201 18.53 20.38 12.59
CA ASP A 201 19.09 21.48 11.80
C ASP A 201 20.10 20.97 10.74
N GLN A 202 20.82 19.88 11.04
CA GLN A 202 21.75 19.27 10.10
C GLN A 202 21.04 18.38 9.07
N LEU A 203 19.92 17.77 9.44
CA LEU A 203 19.16 16.84 8.62
C LEU A 203 18.13 17.53 7.71
N LEU A 204 17.51 18.62 8.18
CA LEU A 204 16.44 19.30 7.48
C LEU A 204 16.80 19.74 6.04
N PRO A 205 18.04 20.19 5.74
CA PRO A 205 18.47 20.56 4.39
C PRO A 205 18.66 19.36 3.44
N ILE A 206 19.02 18.19 3.98
CA ILE A 206 19.45 17.02 3.19
C ILE A 206 18.45 15.86 3.19
N VAL A 207 17.36 15.96 3.96
CA VAL A 207 16.29 14.95 4.05
C VAL A 207 15.01 15.52 3.48
N ASP A 208 14.34 14.76 2.63
CA ASP A 208 13.10 15.18 1.97
C ASP A 208 11.88 14.95 2.86
N SER A 209 11.90 13.89 3.68
CA SER A 209 10.77 13.50 4.52
C SER A 209 11.21 12.81 5.80
N PHE A 210 10.54 13.14 6.88
CA PHE A 210 10.70 12.48 8.17
C PHE A 210 9.39 11.79 8.55
N VAL A 211 9.52 10.61 9.12
CA VAL A 211 8.41 9.87 9.71
C VAL A 211 8.75 9.54 11.15
N VAL A 212 8.02 10.12 12.08
CA VAL A 212 8.23 9.91 13.51
C VAL A 212 7.15 9.02 14.07
N SER A 213 7.57 8.04 14.84
CA SER A 213 6.71 7.07 15.47
C SER A 213 6.11 7.61 16.77
N LEU A 214 4.79 7.80 16.82
CA LEU A 214 4.09 8.29 18.00
C LEU A 214 2.65 7.74 17.99
N ASP A 215 2.16 7.26 19.14
CA ASP A 215 0.83 6.65 19.26
C ASP A 215 -0.13 7.49 20.11
N SER A 216 0.36 8.44 20.90
CA SER A 216 -0.42 9.37 21.73
C SER A 216 0.39 10.57 22.14
N LEU A 217 -0.27 11.72 22.37
CA LEU A 217 0.32 12.91 23.05
C LEU A 217 0.33 12.79 24.59
N ASP A 218 -0.29 11.75 25.13
CA ASP A 218 -0.15 11.36 26.52
C ASP A 218 0.99 10.37 26.70
N ILE A 219 2.01 10.75 27.49
CA ILE A 219 3.20 9.92 27.73
C ILE A 219 2.87 8.53 28.29
N LYS A 220 1.85 8.41 29.15
CA LYS A 220 1.47 7.12 29.75
C LYS A 220 0.86 6.21 28.70
N LYS A 221 -0.03 6.75 27.85
CA LYS A 221 -0.65 6.00 26.74
C LYS A 221 0.38 5.62 25.68
N ASN A 222 1.27 6.55 25.32
CA ASN A 222 2.34 6.28 24.36
C ASN A 222 3.31 5.20 24.88
N SER A 223 3.57 5.17 26.18
CA SER A 223 4.51 4.24 26.82
C SER A 223 3.96 2.82 27.00
N ILE A 224 2.69 2.57 26.73
CA ILE A 224 2.12 1.20 26.77
C ILE A 224 2.90 0.30 25.78
N ASN A 225 3.13 0.78 24.58
CA ASN A 225 3.76 0.01 23.50
C ASN A 225 5.14 0.52 23.09
N ARG A 226 5.49 1.76 23.45
CA ARG A 226 6.76 2.41 23.12
C ARG A 226 7.58 2.68 24.38
N SER A 227 8.54 3.55 24.31
CA SER A 227 9.31 4.01 25.46
C SER A 227 8.88 5.44 25.85
N ALA A 228 8.98 5.76 27.15
CA ALA A 228 8.87 7.13 27.64
C ALA A 228 10.15 7.94 27.39
N VAL A 229 11.26 7.28 27.05
CA VAL A 229 12.56 7.93 26.79
C VAL A 229 12.42 8.90 25.62
N GLY A 230 12.85 10.14 25.83
CA GLY A 230 12.83 11.16 24.76
C GLY A 230 11.45 11.64 24.33
N PHE A 231 10.38 11.34 25.08
CA PHE A 231 9.02 11.79 24.74
C PHE A 231 8.95 13.32 24.58
N ASN A 232 9.57 14.08 25.49
CA ASN A 232 9.58 15.55 25.38
C ASN A 232 10.32 16.03 24.12
N ASN A 233 11.38 15.33 23.69
CA ASN A 233 12.07 15.63 22.43
C ASN A 233 11.13 15.44 21.23
N ILE A 234 10.25 14.43 21.27
CA ILE A 234 9.26 14.22 20.21
C ILE A 234 8.24 15.36 20.19
N ILE A 235 7.78 15.82 21.34
CA ILE A 235 6.85 16.97 21.42
C ILE A 235 7.51 18.24 20.89
N ASN A 236 8.73 18.56 21.35
CA ASN A 236 9.51 19.69 20.85
C ASN A 236 9.74 19.60 19.32
N LEU A 237 9.94 18.39 18.82
CA LEU A 237 10.09 18.14 17.37
C LEU A 237 8.80 18.46 16.60
N LEU A 238 7.63 18.10 17.13
CA LEU A 238 6.34 18.46 16.52
C LEU A 238 6.17 19.98 16.46
N GLU A 239 6.50 20.69 17.53
CA GLU A 239 6.49 22.16 17.59
C GLU A 239 7.44 22.77 16.57
N TYR A 240 8.68 22.31 16.54
CA TYR A 240 9.69 22.77 15.57
C TYR A 240 9.22 22.60 14.12
N PHE A 241 8.74 21.41 13.75
CA PHE A 241 8.28 21.16 12.38
C PHE A 241 6.99 21.91 12.04
N SER A 242 6.07 22.08 12.99
CA SER A 242 4.86 22.89 12.82
C SER A 242 5.18 24.30 12.32
N GLU A 243 6.24 24.91 12.87
CA GLU A 243 6.68 26.26 12.51
C GLU A 243 7.52 26.30 11.23
N LYS A 244 8.48 25.36 11.09
CA LYS A 244 9.53 25.44 10.07
C LYS A 244 9.18 24.68 8.77
N ALA A 245 8.62 23.47 8.89
CA ALA A 245 8.45 22.59 7.73
C ALA A 245 7.36 21.49 7.95
N PRO A 246 6.08 21.82 8.23
CA PRO A 246 5.07 20.84 8.62
C PRO A 246 4.84 19.75 7.55
N LYS A 247 5.08 20.06 6.29
CA LYS A 247 4.94 19.11 5.18
C LYS A 247 6.07 18.08 5.10
N LYS A 248 7.23 18.34 5.72
CA LYS A 248 8.37 17.41 5.76
C LYS A 248 8.24 16.36 6.86
N LEU A 249 7.36 16.54 7.86
CA LEU A 249 7.14 15.58 8.93
C LEU A 249 5.80 14.85 8.76
N ARG A 250 5.81 13.56 9.05
CA ARG A 250 4.61 12.75 9.24
C ARG A 250 4.71 12.00 10.56
N VAL A 251 3.60 11.93 11.29
CA VAL A 251 3.48 11.06 12.46
C VAL A 251 2.95 9.71 12.03
N ARG A 252 3.61 8.63 12.44
CA ARG A 252 3.19 7.24 12.16
C ARG A 252 2.79 6.55 13.45
N SER A 253 1.56 6.02 13.46
CA SER A 253 1.05 5.18 14.55
C SER A 253 0.84 3.75 14.06
N VAL A 254 1.25 2.78 14.88
CA VAL A 254 0.91 1.37 14.66
C VAL A 254 -0.42 1.10 15.33
N ILE A 255 -1.39 0.64 14.57
CA ILE A 255 -2.74 0.38 15.07
C ILE A 255 -2.81 -1.00 15.70
N THR A 256 -3.20 -1.02 16.96
CA THR A 256 -3.46 -2.23 17.75
C THR A 256 -4.80 -2.11 18.47
N LYS A 257 -5.29 -3.18 19.06
CA LYS A 257 -6.51 -3.14 19.89
C LYS A 257 -6.41 -2.19 21.08
N GLU A 258 -5.19 -1.84 21.50
CA GLU A 258 -4.95 -0.97 22.65
C GLU A 258 -5.16 0.52 22.34
N ASN A 259 -5.03 0.92 21.06
CA ASN A 259 -5.11 2.33 20.66
C ASN A 259 -6.21 2.63 19.64
N ILE A 260 -6.91 1.63 19.11
CA ILE A 260 -7.89 1.79 18.02
C ILE A 260 -8.97 2.81 18.36
N ASP A 261 -9.48 2.81 19.58
CA ASP A 261 -10.57 3.70 20.02
C ASP A 261 -10.13 5.16 20.17
N THR A 262 -8.83 5.41 20.32
CA THR A 262 -8.30 6.77 20.59
C THR A 262 -7.56 7.35 19.40
N ILE A 263 -7.22 6.55 18.40
CA ILE A 263 -6.32 6.96 17.33
C ILE A 263 -6.89 8.08 16.44
N GLN A 264 -8.20 8.08 16.20
CA GLN A 264 -8.83 9.14 15.39
C GLN A 264 -8.75 10.49 16.10
N ALA A 265 -9.04 10.52 17.40
CA ALA A 265 -8.92 11.75 18.21
C ALA A 265 -7.47 12.25 18.24
N PHE A 266 -6.51 11.33 18.40
CA PHE A 266 -5.08 11.65 18.33
C PHE A 266 -4.67 12.23 16.98
N ASN A 267 -5.11 11.64 15.87
CA ASN A 267 -4.81 12.14 14.52
C ASN A 267 -5.36 13.55 14.31
N ASN A 268 -6.58 13.82 14.78
CA ASN A 268 -7.21 15.13 14.69
C ASN A 268 -6.42 16.15 15.52
N GLU A 269 -6.05 15.80 16.75
CA GLU A 269 -5.27 16.67 17.63
C GLU A 269 -3.91 17.05 17.04
N ILE A 270 -3.18 16.07 16.45
CA ILE A 270 -1.92 16.33 15.73
C ILE A 270 -2.13 17.29 14.56
N GLN A 271 -3.18 17.05 13.77
CA GLN A 271 -3.46 17.87 12.59
C GLN A 271 -3.87 19.30 12.99
N GLU A 272 -4.74 19.44 13.98
CA GLU A 272 -5.23 20.74 14.44
C GLU A 272 -4.15 21.55 15.13
N LYS A 273 -3.38 20.93 16.02
CA LYS A 273 -2.37 21.62 16.83
C LYS A 273 -1.09 21.93 16.07
N TYR A 274 -0.64 21.01 15.21
CA TYR A 274 0.68 21.09 14.58
C TYR A 274 0.64 21.20 13.05
N GLY A 275 -0.51 21.00 12.40
CA GLY A 275 -0.61 20.98 10.94
C GLY A 275 0.10 19.78 10.29
N ILE A 276 0.46 18.76 11.07
CA ILE A 276 1.27 17.61 10.64
C ILE A 276 0.36 16.44 10.29
N LYS A 277 0.65 15.77 9.18
CA LYS A 277 -0.12 14.62 8.72
C LYS A 277 0.17 13.37 9.54
N CYS A 278 -0.88 12.67 9.96
CA CYS A 278 -0.79 11.34 10.55
C CYS A 278 -0.95 10.23 9.51
N VAL A 279 -0.25 9.11 9.72
CA VAL A 279 -0.31 7.89 8.91
C VAL A 279 -0.49 6.70 9.84
N ASN A 280 -1.62 6.05 9.74
CA ASN A 280 -1.89 4.83 10.48
C ASN A 280 -1.40 3.62 9.69
N VAL A 281 -0.63 2.75 10.35
CA VAL A 281 -0.15 1.52 9.75
C VAL A 281 -0.65 0.30 10.53
N ARG A 282 -0.88 -0.79 9.81
CA ARG A 282 -1.29 -2.04 10.42
C ARG A 282 -0.15 -2.63 11.25
N PHE A 283 -0.50 -3.22 12.36
CA PHE A 283 0.40 -4.04 13.12
C PHE A 283 0.84 -5.26 12.28
N ILE A 284 2.14 -5.56 12.32
CA ILE A 284 2.72 -6.75 11.68
C ILE A 284 3.12 -7.71 12.79
N PRO A 285 2.37 -8.79 13.03
CA PRO A 285 2.69 -9.77 14.06
C PRO A 285 3.99 -10.50 13.73
N ASN A 286 4.74 -10.88 14.76
CA ASN A 286 5.94 -11.70 14.60
C ASN A 286 5.62 -13.22 14.61
N ASN A 287 4.46 -13.58 15.12
CA ASN A 287 3.97 -14.97 15.19
C ASN A 287 2.44 -14.98 15.33
N LYS A 288 1.86 -16.18 15.42
CA LYS A 288 0.42 -16.38 15.53
C LYS A 288 -0.18 -15.87 16.85
N ASP A 289 0.60 -15.88 17.94
CA ASP A 289 0.09 -15.47 19.26
C ASP A 289 -0.21 -13.97 19.31
N GLU A 290 0.52 -13.18 18.52
CA GLU A 290 0.31 -11.73 18.41
C GLU A 290 -0.92 -11.33 17.57
N LEU A 291 -1.66 -12.29 16.99
CA LEU A 291 -2.93 -11.99 16.28
C LEU A 291 -3.97 -11.34 17.20
N SER A 292 -3.90 -11.61 18.51
CA SER A 292 -4.77 -10.97 19.49
C SER A 292 -4.64 -9.45 19.55
N LEU A 293 -3.51 -8.89 19.12
CA LEU A 293 -3.22 -7.44 19.10
C LEU A 293 -3.73 -6.75 17.82
N ILE A 294 -4.10 -7.52 16.79
CA ILE A 294 -4.53 -6.95 15.51
C ILE A 294 -5.83 -6.18 15.68
N ALA A 295 -5.83 -4.95 15.18
CA ALA A 295 -7.00 -4.14 14.99
C ALA A 295 -7.05 -3.61 13.54
N GLU A 296 -8.23 -3.30 13.07
CA GLU A 296 -8.44 -2.69 11.76
C GLU A 296 -8.23 -1.18 11.90
N PRO A 297 -7.28 -0.56 11.16
CA PRO A 297 -7.15 0.88 11.15
C PRO A 297 -8.46 1.55 10.76
N PRO A 298 -8.79 2.74 11.30
CA PRO A 298 -9.97 3.46 10.87
C PRO A 298 -9.86 3.76 9.38
N ILE A 299 -10.92 3.48 8.64
CA ILE A 299 -11.03 3.85 7.25
C ILE A 299 -11.35 5.35 7.23
N PRO A 300 -10.52 6.23 6.64
CA PRO A 300 -10.77 7.66 6.66
C PRO A 300 -12.11 7.99 6.01
N ASP A 301 -12.89 8.88 6.59
CA ASP A 301 -14.11 9.37 5.95
C ASP A 301 -13.77 10.06 4.62
N ILE A 302 -14.66 9.87 3.65
CA ILE A 302 -14.53 10.55 2.36
C ILE A 302 -15.00 11.99 2.56
N ASP A 303 -14.11 12.93 2.36
CA ASP A 303 -14.47 14.33 2.20
C ASP A 303 -14.92 14.54 0.75
N ASP A 304 -16.21 14.48 0.51
CA ASP A 304 -16.82 14.61 -0.81
C ASP A 304 -16.52 15.96 -1.49
N THR A 305 -16.04 16.95 -0.71
CA THR A 305 -15.63 18.27 -1.23
C THR A 305 -14.21 18.23 -1.83
N LYS A 306 -13.38 17.25 -1.47
CA LYS A 306 -12.03 17.12 -1.98
C LYS A 306 -11.96 16.28 -3.24
N LYS A 307 -11.34 16.88 -4.27
CA LYS A 307 -11.04 16.16 -5.51
C LYS A 307 -9.81 15.26 -5.32
N TYR A 308 -10.02 13.99 -5.04
CA TYR A 308 -8.93 13.01 -4.98
C TYR A 308 -8.55 12.55 -6.40
N LYS A 309 -7.27 12.73 -6.78
CA LYS A 309 -6.69 11.98 -7.91
C LYS A 309 -6.32 10.59 -7.39
N LEU A 310 -7.25 9.69 -7.34
CA LEU A 310 -6.97 8.30 -7.00
C LEU A 310 -7.09 7.44 -8.25
N ASP A 311 -6.00 6.83 -8.60
CA ASP A 311 -6.01 5.56 -9.30
C ASP A 311 -6.70 4.55 -8.36
N LEU A 312 -7.53 3.65 -8.88
CA LEU A 312 -8.11 2.55 -8.09
C LEU A 312 -7.04 1.71 -7.40
N GLY A 313 -5.76 1.94 -7.75
CA GLY A 313 -4.63 1.22 -7.21
C GLY A 313 -4.72 -0.27 -7.56
N ILE A 314 -5.26 -0.57 -8.73
CA ILE A 314 -5.25 -1.93 -9.27
C ILE A 314 -3.82 -2.41 -9.30
N ARG A 315 -3.57 -3.45 -8.53
CA ARG A 315 -2.23 -3.96 -8.33
C ARG A 315 -1.86 -4.88 -9.48
N LYS A 316 -0.91 -4.48 -10.29
CA LYS A 316 -0.27 -5.34 -11.29
C LYS A 316 0.42 -6.54 -10.63
N TYR A 317 0.78 -6.42 -9.36
CA TYR A 317 1.38 -7.46 -8.53
C TYR A 317 0.87 -7.34 -7.10
N ARG A 318 0.87 -8.45 -6.38
CA ARG A 318 0.39 -8.51 -5.01
C ARG A 318 1.20 -7.61 -4.06
N CYS A 319 2.51 -7.54 -4.24
CA CYS A 319 3.42 -6.82 -3.36
C CYS A 319 4.61 -6.26 -4.14
N GLY A 320 5.18 -5.13 -3.66
CA GLY A 320 6.39 -4.52 -4.22
C GLY A 320 7.71 -5.23 -3.87
N ALA A 321 7.68 -6.19 -2.91
CA ALA A 321 8.87 -6.93 -2.49
C ALA A 321 9.50 -7.70 -3.67
N CYS A 322 10.82 -7.62 -3.82
CA CYS A 322 11.59 -8.15 -4.96
C CYS A 322 11.17 -7.60 -6.33
N SER A 323 10.32 -6.57 -6.36
CA SER A 323 9.80 -5.97 -7.58
C SER A 323 10.35 -4.58 -7.78
N ASN A 324 9.92 -3.65 -6.94
CA ASN A 324 10.43 -2.29 -6.91
C ASN A 324 10.97 -1.92 -5.53
N ILE A 325 10.92 -2.85 -4.57
CA ILE A 325 11.38 -2.64 -3.18
C ILE A 325 12.37 -3.72 -2.80
N LEU A 326 13.47 -3.31 -2.15
CA LEU A 326 14.39 -4.17 -1.41
C LEU A 326 14.65 -3.60 -0.01
N ALA A 327 15.20 -4.41 0.87
CA ALA A 327 15.75 -3.97 2.15
C ALA A 327 17.19 -4.48 2.30
N ILE A 328 18.05 -3.67 2.91
CA ILE A 328 19.46 -4.01 3.17
C ILE A 328 19.71 -3.86 4.67
N ASN A 329 20.24 -4.91 5.29
CA ASN A 329 20.59 -4.95 6.70
C ASN A 329 21.96 -4.31 6.98
N PRO A 330 22.39 -4.12 8.24
CA PRO A 330 23.67 -3.50 8.56
C PRO A 330 24.91 -4.25 8.06
N GLU A 331 24.81 -5.53 7.73
CA GLU A 331 25.89 -6.37 7.17
C GLU A 331 25.94 -6.35 5.64
N GLY A 332 24.99 -5.65 4.98
CA GLY A 332 24.87 -5.61 3.52
C GLY A 332 24.05 -6.74 2.91
N ASP A 333 23.39 -7.56 3.74
CA ASP A 333 22.50 -8.59 3.22
C ASP A 333 21.21 -8.00 2.69
N ILE A 334 20.80 -8.49 1.52
CA ILE A 334 19.64 -8.03 0.78
C ILE A 334 18.43 -8.92 1.08
N TYR A 335 17.29 -8.30 1.28
CA TYR A 335 16.01 -8.96 1.59
C TYR A 335 14.87 -8.42 0.73
N PRO A 336 13.77 -9.18 0.55
CA PRO A 336 12.61 -8.76 -0.24
C PRO A 336 11.98 -7.45 0.23
N CYS A 337 11.90 -7.24 1.54
CA CYS A 337 11.38 -6.03 2.18
C CYS A 337 11.82 -5.94 3.64
N GLN A 338 11.61 -4.79 4.25
CA GLN A 338 11.96 -4.53 5.66
C GLN A 338 11.27 -5.46 6.68
N SER A 339 10.13 -6.06 6.32
CA SER A 339 9.35 -6.92 7.24
C SER A 339 9.73 -8.40 7.16
N LEU A 340 10.61 -8.79 6.23
CA LEU A 340 11.07 -10.15 5.99
C LEU A 340 12.61 -10.23 5.96
N MET A 341 13.27 -9.58 6.91
CA MET A 341 14.72 -9.72 7.10
C MET A 341 15.03 -10.96 7.95
N LEU A 342 14.51 -12.12 7.56
CA LEU A 342 14.75 -13.42 8.19
C LEU A 342 15.78 -14.20 7.37
N PRO A 343 16.59 -15.09 8.00
CA PRO A 343 17.65 -15.81 7.29
C PRO A 343 17.20 -16.52 6.01
N GLU A 344 16.02 -17.12 6.02
CA GLU A 344 15.43 -17.85 4.88
C GLU A 344 15.01 -16.95 3.71
N PHE A 345 14.94 -15.62 3.92
CA PHE A 345 14.62 -14.63 2.89
C PHE A 345 15.84 -13.82 2.44
N LYS A 346 17.04 -14.16 2.91
CA LYS A 346 18.26 -13.53 2.39
C LYS A 346 18.41 -13.85 0.91
N LEU A 347 18.53 -12.81 0.08
CA LEU A 347 18.66 -12.92 -1.38
C LEU A 347 20.13 -13.02 -1.80
N ALA A 348 20.96 -12.11 -1.30
CA ALA A 348 22.38 -11.97 -1.60
C ALA A 348 23.04 -11.07 -0.55
N ASN A 349 24.34 -10.85 -0.65
CA ASN A 349 24.99 -9.71 0.00
C ASN A 349 25.38 -8.67 -1.05
N ILE A 350 25.12 -7.40 -0.80
CA ILE A 350 25.36 -6.32 -1.79
C ILE A 350 26.83 -6.05 -2.06
N LEU A 351 27.72 -6.58 -1.23
CA LEU A 351 29.17 -6.50 -1.43
C LEU A 351 29.69 -7.56 -2.44
N ASP A 352 28.89 -8.58 -2.74
CA ASP A 352 29.24 -9.58 -3.72
C ASP A 352 29.19 -8.98 -5.13
N ASP A 353 30.15 -9.34 -6.01
CA ASP A 353 30.24 -8.76 -7.36
C ASP A 353 29.03 -9.12 -8.24
N ASN A 354 28.42 -10.30 -8.02
CA ASN A 354 27.28 -10.83 -8.78
C ASN A 354 25.94 -10.74 -8.07
N TRP A 355 25.81 -9.85 -7.06
CA TRP A 355 24.61 -9.78 -6.24
C TRP A 355 23.33 -9.56 -7.05
N GLN A 356 23.36 -8.78 -8.13
CA GLN A 356 22.21 -8.48 -8.99
C GLN A 356 21.66 -9.75 -9.63
N ASP A 357 22.53 -10.56 -10.24
CA ASP A 357 22.16 -11.83 -10.85
C ASP A 357 21.67 -12.82 -9.79
N THR A 358 22.30 -12.82 -8.63
CA THR A 358 21.91 -13.66 -7.49
C THR A 358 20.50 -13.28 -7.00
N VAL A 359 20.22 -11.99 -6.83
CA VAL A 359 18.86 -11.50 -6.45
C VAL A 359 17.85 -11.86 -7.53
N ALA A 360 18.14 -11.60 -8.79
CA ALA A 360 17.24 -11.84 -9.91
C ALA A 360 16.86 -13.32 -10.05
N ASN A 361 17.81 -14.22 -9.83
CA ASN A 361 17.66 -15.67 -10.00
C ASN A 361 17.30 -16.42 -8.71
N SER A 362 17.24 -15.75 -7.55
CA SER A 362 16.95 -16.42 -6.28
C SER A 362 15.53 -17.03 -6.29
N GLU A 363 15.39 -18.18 -5.64
CA GLU A 363 14.08 -18.86 -5.50
C GLU A 363 13.10 -17.99 -4.69
N VAL A 364 13.57 -17.19 -3.74
CA VAL A 364 12.76 -16.24 -2.99
C VAL A 364 12.21 -15.15 -3.93
N THR A 365 13.06 -14.57 -4.78
CA THR A 365 12.62 -13.59 -5.77
C THR A 365 11.59 -14.17 -6.72
N LYS A 366 11.83 -15.39 -7.24
CA LYS A 366 10.86 -16.09 -8.10
C LYS A 366 9.55 -16.34 -7.40
N LYS A 367 9.56 -16.75 -6.12
CA LYS A 367 8.33 -16.91 -5.32
C LYS A 367 7.55 -15.61 -5.23
N PHE A 368 8.19 -14.49 -4.82
CA PHE A 368 7.52 -13.20 -4.73
C PHE A 368 6.94 -12.74 -6.07
N ARG A 369 7.67 -12.96 -7.15
CA ARG A 369 7.26 -12.60 -8.51
C ARG A 369 6.11 -13.45 -9.06
N ASN A 370 5.95 -14.66 -8.56
CA ASN A 370 4.90 -15.58 -9.01
C ASN A 370 3.67 -15.63 -8.10
N ILE A 371 3.68 -14.91 -6.96
CA ILE A 371 2.49 -14.85 -6.09
C ILE A 371 1.36 -14.09 -6.81
N LYS A 372 0.28 -14.80 -7.14
CA LYS A 372 -0.93 -14.25 -7.74
C LYS A 372 -2.09 -14.40 -6.78
N VAL A 373 -2.90 -13.38 -6.71
CA VAL A 373 -4.13 -13.43 -5.91
C VAL A 373 -5.14 -14.44 -6.49
N ASP A 374 -5.04 -14.74 -7.78
CA ASP A 374 -5.87 -15.74 -8.47
C ASP A 374 -5.54 -17.18 -8.06
N ASP A 375 -4.34 -17.44 -7.57
CA ASP A 375 -3.90 -18.75 -7.10
C ASP A 375 -4.26 -18.99 -5.61
N MET A 376 -4.79 -17.97 -4.93
CA MET A 376 -5.22 -18.07 -3.54
C MET A 376 -6.65 -18.57 -3.45
N GLU A 377 -6.87 -19.77 -2.88
CA GLU A 377 -8.15 -20.46 -2.86
C GLU A 377 -9.33 -19.57 -2.43
N ASN A 378 -9.17 -18.82 -1.34
CA ASN A 378 -10.21 -17.96 -0.80
C ASN A 378 -10.31 -16.57 -1.49
N CYS A 379 -9.36 -16.23 -2.36
CA CYS A 379 -9.32 -14.93 -3.03
C CYS A 379 -9.68 -15.00 -4.51
N LYS A 380 -9.44 -16.14 -5.17
CA LYS A 380 -9.64 -16.32 -6.64
C LYS A 380 -11.02 -15.89 -7.13
N ASP A 381 -12.04 -16.06 -6.29
CA ASP A 381 -13.43 -15.70 -6.58
C ASP A 381 -13.88 -14.37 -5.97
N CYS A 382 -13.02 -13.70 -5.21
CA CYS A 382 -13.34 -12.42 -4.60
C CYS A 382 -13.38 -11.29 -5.64
N ALA A 383 -14.45 -10.50 -5.62
CA ALA A 383 -14.62 -9.37 -6.52
C ALA A 383 -13.58 -8.26 -6.31
N TYR A 384 -13.05 -8.12 -5.09
CA TYR A 384 -12.07 -7.09 -4.73
C TYR A 384 -10.61 -7.54 -4.79
N ARG A 385 -10.33 -8.78 -5.25
CA ARG A 385 -9.00 -9.39 -5.17
C ARG A 385 -7.86 -8.55 -5.75
N TYR A 386 -8.09 -7.83 -6.83
CA TYR A 386 -7.06 -7.00 -7.47
C TYR A 386 -6.90 -5.62 -6.86
N ILE A 387 -7.88 -5.14 -6.11
CA ILE A 387 -7.77 -3.90 -5.33
C ILE A 387 -7.11 -4.21 -3.98
N CYS A 388 -7.52 -5.30 -3.34
CA CYS A 388 -7.00 -5.79 -2.07
C CYS A 388 -5.60 -6.41 -2.21
N GLY A 389 -5.36 -7.24 -3.24
CA GLY A 389 -4.13 -8.00 -3.46
C GLY A 389 -3.93 -9.15 -2.47
N GLY A 390 -4.97 -9.61 -1.76
CA GLY A 390 -4.87 -10.74 -0.81
C GLY A 390 -4.08 -10.44 0.47
N GLY A 391 -3.81 -9.16 0.77
CA GLY A 391 -3.09 -8.73 1.97
C GLY A 391 -1.55 -8.80 1.85
N CYS A 392 -0.86 -8.74 2.99
CA CYS A 392 0.60 -8.67 3.06
C CYS A 392 1.24 -10.06 3.14
N PRO A 393 2.13 -10.44 2.19
CA PRO A 393 2.83 -11.74 2.25
C PRO A 393 3.70 -11.91 3.51
N ALA A 394 4.28 -10.82 4.04
CA ALA A 394 5.07 -10.91 5.26
C ALA A 394 4.22 -11.29 6.48
N ILE A 395 3.01 -10.76 6.59
CA ILE A 395 2.07 -11.17 7.64
C ILE A 395 1.66 -12.63 7.44
N ALA A 396 1.33 -13.01 6.19
CA ALA A 396 0.95 -14.38 5.88
C ALA A 396 2.04 -15.38 6.30
N TYR A 397 3.30 -15.09 5.96
CA TYR A 397 4.42 -15.93 6.34
C TYR A 397 4.65 -16.00 7.86
N LYS A 398 4.70 -14.86 8.54
CA LYS A 398 4.96 -14.80 9.98
C LYS A 398 3.88 -15.51 10.81
N VAL A 399 2.65 -15.53 10.33
CA VAL A 399 1.52 -16.14 11.02
C VAL A 399 1.33 -17.61 10.65
N TYR A 400 1.48 -17.94 9.36
CA TYR A 400 1.11 -19.25 8.83
C TYR A 400 2.26 -20.03 8.18
N GLY A 401 3.44 -19.43 8.04
CA GLY A 401 4.59 -20.07 7.39
C GLY A 401 4.50 -20.11 5.87
N ASP A 402 3.50 -19.46 5.27
CA ASP A 402 3.26 -19.43 3.83
C ASP A 402 3.01 -18.00 3.32
N LEU A 403 3.80 -17.57 2.35
CA LEU A 403 3.68 -16.25 1.72
C LEU A 403 2.33 -16.04 1.01
N ASN A 404 1.73 -17.12 0.54
CA ASN A 404 0.48 -17.09 -0.24
C ASN A 404 -0.78 -17.37 0.60
N HIS A 405 -0.63 -17.48 1.92
CA HIS A 405 -1.77 -17.75 2.79
C HIS A 405 -2.76 -16.58 2.82
N HIS A 406 -4.05 -16.92 2.83
CA HIS A 406 -5.15 -15.98 2.96
C HIS A 406 -5.23 -15.40 4.39
N LEU A 407 -5.37 -14.08 4.48
CA LEU A 407 -5.49 -13.36 5.76
C LEU A 407 -6.97 -13.11 6.11
N SER A 408 -7.70 -14.17 6.49
CA SER A 408 -9.15 -14.12 6.75
C SER A 408 -9.54 -13.03 7.76
N PHE A 409 -8.73 -12.81 8.78
CA PHE A 409 -8.96 -11.80 9.82
C PHE A 409 -8.89 -10.34 9.33
N PHE A 410 -8.42 -10.10 8.10
CA PHE A 410 -8.42 -8.78 7.48
C PHE A 410 -9.44 -8.64 6.35
N CYS A 411 -10.17 -9.69 5.97
CA CYS A 411 -11.02 -9.66 4.79
C CYS A 411 -12.09 -8.57 4.85
N ASP A 412 -12.83 -8.49 5.94
CA ASP A 412 -13.92 -7.52 6.08
C ASP A 412 -13.39 -6.06 6.00
N TYR A 413 -12.24 -5.83 6.62
CA TYR A 413 -11.59 -4.52 6.56
C TYR A 413 -11.10 -4.20 5.14
N LEU A 414 -10.40 -5.14 4.50
CA LEU A 414 -9.84 -4.94 3.15
C LEU A 414 -10.95 -4.77 2.10
N GLU A 415 -12.09 -5.42 2.29
CA GLU A 415 -13.26 -5.19 1.46
C GLU A 415 -13.81 -3.78 1.64
N LYS A 416 -14.03 -3.34 2.88
CA LYS A 416 -14.47 -1.96 3.18
C LYS A 416 -13.49 -0.91 2.62
N GLU A 417 -12.19 -1.11 2.82
CA GLU A 417 -11.14 -0.25 2.25
C GLU A 417 -11.19 -0.23 0.72
N SER A 418 -11.38 -1.39 0.08
CA SER A 418 -11.52 -1.50 -1.37
C SER A 418 -12.74 -0.76 -1.90
N ARG A 419 -13.89 -0.91 -1.23
CA ARG A 419 -15.12 -0.17 -1.54
C ARG A 419 -14.91 1.34 -1.43
N GLN A 420 -14.21 1.79 -0.39
CA GLN A 420 -13.92 3.20 -0.22
C GLN A 420 -12.96 3.73 -1.29
N ARG A 421 -11.91 2.99 -1.66
CA ARG A 421 -11.04 3.36 -2.78
C ARG A 421 -11.81 3.52 -4.07
N MET A 422 -12.77 2.65 -4.34
CA MET A 422 -13.66 2.78 -5.50
C MET A 422 -14.48 4.06 -5.46
N ARG A 423 -15.01 4.46 -4.29
CA ARG A 423 -15.74 5.73 -4.13
C ARG A 423 -14.86 6.95 -4.37
N MET A 424 -13.59 6.88 -3.96
CA MET A 424 -12.62 7.97 -4.11
C MET A 424 -12.00 8.04 -5.51
N ALA A 425 -12.14 7.01 -6.33
CA ALA A 425 -11.57 6.98 -7.67
C ALA A 425 -12.23 8.06 -8.55
N LYS A 426 -11.41 8.95 -9.12
CA LYS A 426 -11.86 9.84 -10.17
C LYS A 426 -11.95 9.07 -11.46
N ILE A 427 -13.14 9.05 -11.99
CA ILE A 427 -13.36 8.65 -13.37
C ILE A 427 -12.75 9.74 -14.25
N ILE A 428 -11.62 9.41 -14.85
CA ILE A 428 -11.06 10.20 -15.92
C ILE A 428 -11.93 9.90 -17.14
N SER A 429 -12.94 10.74 -17.36
CA SER A 429 -13.57 10.80 -18.68
C SER A 429 -12.52 11.36 -19.65
N LYS A 430 -11.92 10.48 -20.45
CA LYS A 430 -11.25 10.87 -21.68
C LYS A 430 -12.25 10.98 -22.79
#